data_d5c51d02872282d58d346048b19ec0dc
#
_entry.id   d5c51d02872282d58d346048b19ec0dc
#
_cell.length_a   1.000
_cell.length_b   1.000
_cell.length_c   1.000
_cell.angle_alpha   90.00
_cell.angle_beta   90.00
_cell.angle_gamma   90.00
#
_symmetry.space_group_name_H-M   'P 1'
#
loop_
_entity.id
_entity.type
_entity.pdbx_description
1 polymer ?
#
loop_
_entity_poly.entity_id
_entity_poly.type
_entity_poly.pdbx_seq_one_letter_code
_entity_poly.pdbx_strand_id
1 'polypeptide(L)'
;MKKSKKIILTICILEALIILCAFIYQLMESKNKSVIELDPSSYTFAQNEEGSLVMLNNVNTIDSNYSGTDRRLISPTIELDSGIYQTDVIFQSSTPCTSTVGTHISASSQDAEWISSESVMLTNQSQHIGFRFYIKKGNTPVDVRAIMDNNINDTVTISQITITPLNKKTIVSTIIRLFVLFLFIDTCIFFFFSHPYGIYQLSKQQRCVLLGLFGLLFMIELPMTMNYIPKGYDLRFHYYRIYSIATGLQDGIFPVKIQPEWLAGYGYATGVFYGDVFLYFPAILYVLGFSLSSAYKTYVLFINILTILNSYYCFRKISRSPYLGLAGTAIYTMSLHRLVATYTRAAVGAFSGMAFLPFVILGLWNMFSC
;
A
#
# COMPACT_ATOMS: atom_id res chain seq x y z
N MET A 1 -38.43 5.71 20.81
CA MET A 1 -37.18 6.32 21.35
C MET A 1 -36.41 5.41 22.32
N LYS A 2 -36.98 4.90 23.43
CA LYS A 2 -36.25 4.03 24.40
C LYS A 2 -35.69 2.72 23.79
N LYS A 3 -36.43 2.06 22.89
CA LYS A 3 -36.01 0.79 22.26
C LYS A 3 -34.83 0.99 21.27
N SER A 4 -34.81 2.07 20.52
CA SER A 4 -33.75 2.41 19.57
C SER A 4 -32.44 2.77 20.28
N LYS A 5 -32.50 3.52 21.37
CA LYS A 5 -31.29 3.82 22.17
C LYS A 5 -30.64 2.55 22.78
N LYS A 6 -31.46 1.56 23.18
CA LYS A 6 -30.92 0.28 23.68
C LYS A 6 -30.21 -0.50 22.57
N ILE A 7 -30.73 -0.53 21.36
CA ILE A 7 -30.10 -1.21 20.21
C ILE A 7 -28.77 -0.58 19.88
N ILE A 8 -28.70 0.75 19.79
CA ILE A 8 -27.44 1.48 19.52
C ILE A 8 -26.41 1.14 20.61
N LEU A 9 -26.81 1.25 21.88
CA LEU A 9 -25.90 0.95 22.98
C LEU A 9 -25.38 -0.48 22.93
N THR A 10 -26.25 -1.45 22.55
CA THR A 10 -25.86 -2.86 22.41
C THR A 10 -24.83 -3.04 21.29
N ILE A 11 -25.02 -2.37 20.14
CA ILE A 11 -24.08 -2.42 19.01
C ILE A 11 -22.73 -1.84 19.44
N CYS A 12 -22.70 -0.63 20.02
CA CYS A 12 -21.47 -0.02 20.51
C CYS A 12 -20.72 -0.86 21.56
N ILE A 13 -21.46 -1.53 22.47
CA ILE A 13 -20.85 -2.44 23.45
C ILE A 13 -20.24 -3.65 22.75
N LEU A 14 -20.93 -4.23 21.76
CA LEU A 14 -20.44 -5.38 21.02
C LEU A 14 -19.16 -5.04 20.25
N GLU A 15 -19.13 -3.90 19.57
CA GLU A 15 -17.96 -3.39 18.84
C GLU A 15 -16.78 -3.15 19.77
N ALA A 16 -17.03 -2.50 20.92
CA ALA A 16 -16.00 -2.28 21.94
C ALA A 16 -15.42 -3.60 22.46
N LEU A 17 -16.28 -4.61 22.68
CA LEU A 17 -15.85 -5.96 23.09
C LEU A 17 -15.00 -6.63 22.01
N ILE A 18 -15.38 -6.54 20.73
CA ILE A 18 -14.61 -7.10 19.63
C ILE A 18 -13.23 -6.45 19.52
N ILE A 19 -13.17 -5.10 19.64
CA ILE A 19 -11.89 -4.37 19.64
C ILE A 19 -11.03 -4.82 20.82
N LEU A 20 -11.61 -4.93 22.01
CA LEU A 20 -10.90 -5.38 23.21
C LEU A 20 -10.37 -6.82 23.06
N CYS A 21 -11.18 -7.74 22.55
CA CYS A 21 -10.76 -9.10 22.28
C CYS A 21 -9.62 -9.16 21.26
N ALA A 22 -9.72 -8.38 20.16
CA ALA A 22 -8.65 -8.28 19.17
C ALA A 22 -7.37 -7.71 19.76
N PHE A 23 -7.47 -6.70 20.63
CA PHE A 23 -6.33 -6.13 21.35
C PHE A 23 -5.64 -7.15 22.24
N ILE A 24 -6.41 -7.89 23.06
CA ILE A 24 -5.87 -8.93 23.94
C ILE A 24 -5.23 -10.05 23.12
N TYR A 25 -5.87 -10.51 22.05
CA TYR A 25 -5.32 -11.51 21.15
C TYR A 25 -3.97 -11.07 20.58
N GLN A 26 -3.89 -9.86 20.05
CA GLN A 26 -2.65 -9.30 19.48
C GLN A 26 -1.55 -9.13 20.54
N LEU A 27 -1.91 -8.78 21.78
CA LEU A 27 -0.95 -8.72 22.88
C LEU A 27 -0.38 -10.11 23.24
N MET A 28 -1.21 -11.12 23.23
CA MET A 28 -0.78 -12.51 23.50
C MET A 28 0.13 -13.01 22.36
N GLU A 29 -0.25 -12.80 21.12
CA GLU A 29 0.53 -13.20 19.94
C GLU A 29 1.88 -12.46 19.87
N SER A 30 1.92 -11.18 20.27
CA SER A 30 3.13 -10.37 20.25
C SER A 30 4.23 -10.86 21.20
N LYS A 31 3.89 -11.55 22.27
CA LYS A 31 4.86 -12.11 23.23
C LYS A 31 5.70 -13.24 22.64
N ASN A 32 5.18 -13.92 21.64
CA ASN A 32 5.83 -15.08 21.03
C ASN A 32 6.74 -14.70 19.82
N LYS A 33 6.72 -13.43 19.41
CA LYS A 33 7.49 -12.96 18.24
C LYS A 33 8.82 -12.38 18.69
N SER A 34 9.90 -12.95 18.18
CA SER A 34 11.29 -12.48 18.40
C SER A 34 11.85 -11.88 17.11
N VAL A 35 12.94 -11.17 17.26
CA VAL A 35 13.79 -10.76 16.13
C VAL A 35 14.44 -11.99 15.52
N ILE A 36 14.42 -12.06 14.19
CA ILE A 36 15.04 -13.15 13.44
C ILE A 36 16.24 -12.57 12.71
N GLU A 37 17.42 -13.09 13.02
CA GLU A 37 18.66 -12.80 12.32
C GLU A 37 18.96 -13.95 11.38
N LEU A 38 19.21 -13.65 10.12
CA LEU A 38 19.54 -14.64 9.11
C LEU A 38 21.05 -14.68 8.92
N ASP A 39 21.62 -15.88 9.01
CA ASP A 39 23.05 -16.10 8.79
C ASP A 39 23.38 -15.90 7.30
N PRO A 40 24.25 -14.94 6.95
CA PRO A 40 24.66 -14.70 5.58
C PRO A 40 25.27 -15.94 4.88
N SER A 41 25.91 -16.82 5.62
CA SER A 41 26.52 -18.06 5.09
C SER A 41 25.48 -19.05 4.55
N SER A 42 24.19 -18.85 4.84
CA SER A 42 23.10 -19.73 4.43
C SER A 42 22.36 -19.27 3.18
N TYR A 43 22.79 -18.18 2.52
CA TYR A 43 22.10 -17.66 1.34
C TYR A 43 22.38 -18.50 0.10
N THR A 44 21.43 -18.45 -0.83
CA THR A 44 21.54 -19.09 -2.14
C THR A 44 21.66 -18.01 -3.21
N PHE A 45 22.68 -18.11 -4.03
CA PHE A 45 22.81 -17.31 -5.24
C PHE A 45 22.11 -18.03 -6.39
N ALA A 46 21.29 -17.27 -7.16
CA ALA A 46 20.63 -17.77 -8.36
C ALA A 46 20.88 -16.81 -9.51
N GLN A 47 21.17 -17.32 -10.69
CA GLN A 47 21.32 -16.56 -11.92
C GLN A 47 20.77 -17.32 -13.13
N ASN A 48 20.37 -16.59 -14.16
CA ASN A 48 20.01 -17.18 -15.44
C ASN A 48 21.23 -17.20 -16.38
N GLU A 49 21.65 -18.38 -16.79
CA GLU A 49 22.66 -18.58 -17.82
C GLU A 49 22.03 -19.34 -18.99
N GLU A 50 22.00 -18.72 -20.17
CA GLU A 50 21.50 -19.33 -21.43
C GLU A 50 20.13 -20.04 -21.31
N GLY A 51 19.24 -19.50 -20.45
CA GLY A 51 17.90 -20.06 -20.23
C GLY A 51 17.83 -21.15 -19.14
N SER A 52 18.93 -21.49 -18.48
CA SER A 52 18.98 -22.39 -17.32
C SER A 52 19.22 -21.61 -16.03
N LEU A 53 18.50 -21.98 -14.97
CA LEU A 53 18.69 -21.41 -13.65
C LEU A 53 19.85 -22.13 -12.94
N VAL A 54 20.94 -21.40 -12.71
CA VAL A 54 22.07 -21.89 -11.90
C VAL A 54 21.87 -21.46 -10.46
N MET A 55 21.98 -22.38 -9.51
CA MET A 55 21.83 -22.10 -8.08
C MET A 55 23.10 -22.55 -7.33
N LEU A 56 23.66 -21.64 -6.55
CA LEU A 56 24.81 -21.90 -5.68
C LEU A 56 24.43 -21.62 -4.23
N ASN A 57 24.59 -22.60 -3.36
CA ASN A 57 24.27 -22.46 -1.95
C ASN A 57 25.47 -21.87 -1.16
N ASN A 58 25.17 -21.28 -0.02
CA ASN A 58 26.15 -20.70 0.90
C ASN A 58 26.97 -19.55 0.27
N VAL A 59 26.32 -18.70 -0.47
CA VAL A 59 26.91 -17.54 -1.16
C VAL A 59 26.25 -16.27 -0.68
N ASN A 60 26.99 -15.40 -0.02
CA ASN A 60 26.52 -14.06 0.38
C ASN A 60 27.13 -12.91 -0.43
N THR A 61 28.02 -13.23 -1.37
CA THR A 61 28.77 -12.26 -2.17
C THR A 61 28.60 -12.58 -3.65
N ILE A 62 28.29 -11.57 -4.44
CA ILE A 62 28.27 -11.63 -5.90
C ILE A 62 29.47 -10.83 -6.39
N ASP A 63 30.27 -11.42 -7.25
CA ASP A 63 31.44 -10.79 -7.86
C ASP A 63 31.41 -10.89 -9.41
N SER A 64 32.45 -10.43 -10.07
CA SER A 64 32.57 -10.43 -11.53
C SER A 64 32.61 -11.84 -12.17
N ASN A 65 32.77 -12.88 -11.38
CA ASN A 65 32.74 -14.28 -11.89
C ASN A 65 31.33 -14.74 -12.26
N TYR A 66 30.30 -14.00 -11.82
CA TYR A 66 28.91 -14.30 -12.09
C TYR A 66 28.41 -13.41 -13.24
N SER A 67 28.48 -13.90 -14.46
CA SER A 67 28.18 -13.15 -15.70
C SER A 67 26.74 -13.30 -16.22
N GLY A 68 25.92 -14.12 -15.59
CA GLY A 68 24.55 -14.39 -15.99
C GLY A 68 23.59 -13.19 -15.81
N THR A 69 22.44 -13.27 -16.45
CA THR A 69 21.35 -12.31 -16.26
C THR A 69 20.53 -12.65 -15.01
N ASP A 70 19.80 -11.64 -14.49
CA ASP A 70 18.81 -11.86 -13.40
C ASP A 70 19.46 -12.47 -12.12
N ARG A 71 20.60 -11.90 -11.73
CA ARG A 71 21.39 -12.32 -10.57
C ARG A 71 20.67 -11.94 -9.27
N ARG A 72 20.47 -12.91 -8.40
CA ARG A 72 19.79 -12.69 -7.14
C ARG A 72 20.40 -13.49 -5.99
N LEU A 73 20.45 -12.88 -4.80
CA LEU A 73 20.69 -13.56 -3.53
C LEU A 73 19.37 -13.82 -2.85
N ILE A 74 19.17 -15.04 -2.38
CA ILE A 74 17.94 -15.52 -1.76
C ILE A 74 18.29 -16.02 -0.35
N SER A 75 17.60 -15.48 0.67
CA SER A 75 17.75 -15.98 2.03
C SER A 75 17.11 -17.35 2.20
N PRO A 76 17.45 -18.09 3.26
CA PRO A 76 16.66 -19.25 3.67
C PRO A 76 15.20 -18.87 3.86
N THR A 77 14.30 -19.82 3.59
CA THR A 77 12.88 -19.67 3.84
C THR A 77 12.59 -19.68 5.33
N ILE A 78 11.81 -18.73 5.79
CA ILE A 78 11.33 -18.63 7.17
C ILE A 78 9.81 -18.59 7.19
N GLU A 79 9.22 -19.15 8.23
CA GLU A 79 7.76 -19.06 8.46
C GLU A 79 7.47 -17.88 9.37
N LEU A 80 6.60 -16.97 8.91
CA LEU A 80 6.20 -15.81 9.69
C LEU A 80 4.72 -15.87 10.03
N ASP A 81 4.39 -15.48 11.26
CA ASP A 81 3.03 -15.26 11.71
C ASP A 81 2.44 -13.97 11.14
N SER A 82 1.11 -13.84 11.26
CA SER A 82 0.42 -12.62 10.83
C SER A 82 0.95 -11.39 11.59
N GLY A 83 1.21 -10.29 10.89
CA GLY A 83 1.71 -9.07 11.52
C GLY A 83 2.49 -8.16 10.60
N ILE A 84 2.93 -7.03 11.14
CA ILE A 84 3.82 -6.09 10.46
C ILE A 84 5.24 -6.37 10.91
N TYR A 85 6.11 -6.50 9.92
CA TYR A 85 7.54 -6.74 10.10
C TYR A 85 8.33 -5.66 9.40
N GLN A 86 9.54 -5.43 9.91
CA GLN A 86 10.56 -4.63 9.25
C GLN A 86 11.72 -5.56 8.93
N THR A 87 12.14 -5.58 7.68
CA THR A 87 13.39 -6.21 7.26
C THR A 87 14.45 -5.14 7.14
N ASP A 88 15.57 -5.34 7.78
CA ASP A 88 16.75 -4.52 7.70
C ASP A 88 17.87 -5.34 7.05
N VAL A 89 18.42 -4.81 5.95
CA VAL A 89 19.49 -5.49 5.18
C VAL A 89 20.71 -4.58 5.14
N ILE A 90 21.86 -5.12 5.47
CA ILE A 90 23.13 -4.41 5.40
C ILE A 90 23.90 -4.92 4.19
N PHE A 91 24.18 -4.00 3.28
CA PHE A 91 24.95 -4.25 2.07
C PHE A 91 26.30 -3.57 2.11
N GLN A 92 27.25 -4.17 1.42
CA GLN A 92 28.52 -3.57 1.07
C GLN A 92 28.79 -3.80 -0.42
N SER A 93 29.11 -2.73 -1.14
CA SER A 93 29.46 -2.81 -2.57
C SER A 93 30.84 -2.18 -2.80
N SER A 94 31.61 -2.72 -3.73
CA SER A 94 32.89 -2.13 -4.13
C SER A 94 32.72 -0.90 -5.00
N THR A 95 31.60 -0.81 -5.75
CA THR A 95 31.27 0.35 -6.60
C THR A 95 29.79 0.69 -6.52
N PRO A 96 29.40 1.89 -6.90
CA PRO A 96 27.99 2.28 -6.97
C PRO A 96 27.21 1.40 -7.96
N CYS A 97 26.18 0.73 -7.48
CA CYS A 97 25.28 -0.09 -8.30
C CYS A 97 23.86 -0.04 -7.80
N THR A 98 22.88 -0.44 -8.62
CA THR A 98 21.48 -0.49 -8.23
C THR A 98 21.09 -1.92 -7.86
N SER A 99 20.43 -2.08 -6.72
CA SER A 99 19.86 -3.34 -6.27
C SER A 99 18.39 -3.17 -5.91
N THR A 100 17.60 -4.21 -6.16
CA THR A 100 16.22 -4.29 -5.67
C THR A 100 16.15 -5.36 -4.58
N VAL A 101 15.72 -4.95 -3.39
CA VAL A 101 15.60 -5.83 -2.23
C VAL A 101 14.14 -5.93 -1.83
N GLY A 102 13.70 -7.12 -1.46
CA GLY A 102 12.33 -7.29 -0.99
C GLY A 102 12.07 -8.64 -0.35
N THR A 103 10.92 -8.74 0.29
CA THR A 103 10.38 -9.96 0.86
C THR A 103 9.43 -10.62 -0.12
N HIS A 104 9.55 -11.89 -0.29
CA HIS A 104 8.87 -12.70 -1.28
C HIS A 104 8.20 -13.90 -0.62
N ILE A 105 7.09 -14.42 -1.19
CA ILE A 105 6.49 -15.67 -0.74
C ILE A 105 7.27 -16.84 -1.35
N SER A 106 7.93 -17.62 -0.50
CA SER A 106 8.88 -18.65 -0.92
C SER A 106 8.27 -19.80 -1.73
N ALA A 107 6.97 -20.08 -1.56
CA ALA A 107 6.28 -21.19 -2.23
C ALA A 107 5.88 -20.90 -3.67
N SER A 108 6.12 -19.71 -4.19
CA SER A 108 5.64 -19.33 -5.51
C SER A 108 6.75 -19.33 -6.56
N SER A 109 6.37 -19.68 -7.81
CA SER A 109 7.25 -19.73 -8.97
C SER A 109 8.01 -18.43 -9.25
N GLN A 110 8.99 -18.46 -10.13
CA GLN A 110 9.97 -17.38 -10.41
C GLN A 110 9.41 -15.96 -10.57
N ASP A 111 8.13 -15.80 -10.94
CA ASP A 111 7.46 -14.50 -11.11
C ASP A 111 6.61 -14.07 -9.91
N ALA A 112 6.74 -14.74 -8.82
CA ALA A 112 5.82 -14.70 -7.72
C ALA A 112 6.02 -13.52 -6.78
N GLU A 113 5.02 -13.09 -6.35
CA GLU A 113 4.44 -12.25 -5.33
C GLU A 113 5.44 -11.63 -4.34
N TRP A 114 6.02 -10.52 -4.75
CA TRP A 114 6.67 -9.61 -3.82
C TRP A 114 5.65 -9.10 -2.79
N ILE A 115 5.89 -9.35 -1.52
CA ILE A 115 5.10 -8.75 -0.44
C ILE A 115 5.46 -7.28 -0.29
N SER A 116 6.75 -6.97 -0.37
CA SER A 116 7.29 -5.61 -0.38
C SER A 116 8.68 -5.65 -1.02
N SER A 117 9.03 -4.60 -1.76
CA SER A 117 10.36 -4.46 -2.36
C SER A 117 10.76 -2.99 -2.41
N GLU A 118 12.05 -2.74 -2.26
CA GLU A 118 12.66 -1.44 -2.43
C GLU A 118 13.86 -1.54 -3.37
N SER A 119 14.10 -0.48 -4.12
CA SER A 119 15.28 -0.37 -4.95
C SER A 119 16.19 0.69 -4.41
N VAL A 120 17.44 0.35 -4.34
CA VAL A 120 18.46 1.15 -3.70
C VAL A 120 19.67 1.26 -4.60
N MET A 121 20.25 2.44 -4.64
CA MET A 121 21.59 2.62 -5.19
C MET A 121 22.59 2.31 -4.10
N LEU A 122 23.35 1.24 -4.27
CA LEU A 122 24.45 0.87 -3.38
C LEU A 122 25.65 1.76 -3.68
N THR A 123 26.34 2.18 -2.63
CA THR A 123 27.60 2.92 -2.73
C THR A 123 28.74 2.04 -2.23
N ASN A 124 29.96 2.52 -2.38
CA ASN A 124 31.16 1.84 -1.86
C ASN A 124 31.29 1.84 -0.32
N GLN A 125 30.26 2.28 0.37
CA GLN A 125 30.16 2.20 1.84
C GLN A 125 29.10 1.17 2.23
N SER A 126 29.23 0.63 3.44
CA SER A 126 28.18 -0.20 4.02
C SER A 126 26.90 0.58 4.17
N GLN A 127 25.82 0.08 3.63
CA GLN A 127 24.50 0.73 3.65
C GLN A 127 23.48 -0.16 4.32
N HIS A 128 22.66 0.50 5.13
CA HIS A 128 21.50 -0.09 5.78
C HIS A 128 20.23 0.26 5.01
N ILE A 129 19.45 -0.76 4.67
CA ILE A 129 18.19 -0.64 3.98
C ILE A 129 17.11 -1.29 4.82
N GLY A 130 16.13 -0.50 5.23
CA GLY A 130 14.99 -0.99 6.00
C GLY A 130 13.69 -0.84 5.22
N PHE A 131 12.90 -1.90 5.10
CA PHE A 131 11.57 -1.84 4.52
C PHE A 131 10.57 -2.64 5.34
N ARG A 132 9.29 -2.23 5.28
CA ARG A 132 8.20 -2.86 6.02
C ARG A 132 7.30 -3.66 5.13
N PHE A 133 6.78 -4.75 5.68
CA PHE A 133 5.80 -5.57 5.00
C PHE A 133 4.78 -6.13 5.99
N TYR A 134 3.66 -6.59 5.46
CA TYR A 134 2.56 -7.12 6.25
C TYR A 134 2.23 -8.54 5.82
N ILE A 135 2.24 -9.46 6.78
CA ILE A 135 1.81 -10.85 6.63
C ILE A 135 0.35 -10.95 7.11
N LYS A 136 -0.54 -11.36 6.20
CA LYS A 136 -1.97 -11.47 6.50
C LYS A 136 -2.32 -12.77 7.23
N LYS A 137 -1.68 -13.86 6.84
CA LYS A 137 -1.97 -15.21 7.34
C LYS A 137 -0.75 -15.75 8.06
N GLY A 138 -0.94 -16.35 9.23
CA GLY A 138 0.13 -17.03 9.96
C GLY A 138 0.73 -18.21 9.19
N ASN A 139 1.93 -18.61 9.56
CA ASN A 139 2.72 -19.67 8.93
C ASN A 139 2.91 -19.43 7.42
N THR A 140 3.19 -18.18 7.04
CA THR A 140 3.48 -17.85 5.64
C THR A 140 4.97 -18.02 5.41
N PRO A 141 5.39 -18.92 4.49
CA PRO A 141 6.79 -19.08 4.13
C PRO A 141 7.27 -17.87 3.32
N VAL A 142 8.31 -17.20 3.79
CA VAL A 142 8.89 -16.03 3.12
C VAL A 142 10.39 -16.16 3.00
N ASP A 143 10.94 -15.55 1.96
CA ASP A 143 12.37 -15.33 1.78
C ASP A 143 12.64 -13.84 1.49
N VAL A 144 13.85 -13.41 1.75
CA VAL A 144 14.35 -12.08 1.38
C VAL A 144 15.23 -12.24 0.15
N ARG A 145 14.91 -11.49 -0.90
CA ARG A 145 15.66 -11.53 -2.17
C ARG A 145 16.29 -10.19 -2.47
N ALA A 146 17.53 -10.22 -2.88
CA ALA A 146 18.23 -9.08 -3.45
C ALA A 146 18.55 -9.37 -4.91
N ILE A 147 18.02 -8.53 -5.82
CA ILE A 147 18.23 -8.64 -7.26
C ILE A 147 19.21 -7.53 -7.66
N MET A 148 20.28 -7.92 -8.36
CA MET A 148 21.33 -7.03 -8.83
C MET A 148 21.12 -6.68 -10.30
N ASP A 149 21.42 -5.44 -10.68
CA ASP A 149 21.38 -5.04 -12.08
C ASP A 149 22.46 -5.74 -12.92
N ASN A 150 22.17 -5.95 -14.21
CA ASN A 150 22.94 -6.82 -15.11
C ASN A 150 24.36 -6.32 -15.45
N ASN A 151 24.76 -5.12 -15.07
CA ASN A 151 26.02 -4.48 -15.48
C ASN A 151 27.05 -4.36 -14.37
N ILE A 152 27.00 -5.23 -13.35
CA ILE A 152 27.91 -5.12 -12.22
C ILE A 152 29.19 -5.93 -12.52
N ASN A 153 30.31 -5.23 -12.67
CA ASN A 153 31.65 -5.83 -12.67
C ASN A 153 32.26 -5.94 -11.28
N ASP A 154 31.46 -5.69 -10.24
CA ASP A 154 31.95 -5.44 -8.89
C ASP A 154 31.34 -6.34 -7.86
N THR A 155 31.99 -6.38 -6.70
CA THR A 155 31.58 -7.23 -5.58
C THR A 155 30.46 -6.58 -4.77
N VAL A 156 29.35 -7.29 -4.61
CA VAL A 156 28.26 -6.92 -3.70
C VAL A 156 28.08 -8.00 -2.66
N THR A 157 28.20 -7.63 -1.39
CA THR A 157 28.07 -8.53 -0.26
C THR A 157 26.88 -8.14 0.62
N ILE A 158 26.06 -9.12 1.01
CA ILE A 158 25.09 -8.96 2.08
C ILE A 158 25.75 -9.37 3.39
N SER A 159 25.88 -8.42 4.32
CA SER A 159 26.52 -8.66 5.60
C SER A 159 25.54 -9.17 6.65
N GLN A 160 24.29 -8.69 6.62
CA GLN A 160 23.27 -9.08 7.60
C GLN A 160 21.86 -8.85 7.05
N ILE A 161 20.94 -9.75 7.38
CA ILE A 161 19.50 -9.55 7.24
C ILE A 161 18.86 -9.79 8.60
N THR A 162 18.10 -8.78 9.06
CA THR A 162 17.36 -8.86 10.32
C THR A 162 15.88 -8.61 10.05
N ILE A 163 15.01 -9.47 10.57
CA ILE A 163 13.56 -9.31 10.47
C ILE A 163 12.99 -9.05 11.86
N THR A 164 12.49 -7.84 12.06
CA THR A 164 11.98 -7.36 13.34
C THR A 164 10.47 -7.27 13.34
N PRO A 165 9.74 -7.95 14.25
CA PRO A 165 8.31 -7.83 14.36
C PRO A 165 7.95 -6.46 14.97
N LEU A 166 7.10 -5.69 14.27
CA LEU A 166 6.62 -4.38 14.74
C LEU A 166 5.31 -4.55 15.51
N ASN A 167 5.36 -5.21 16.66
CA ASN A 167 4.18 -5.60 17.44
C ASN A 167 3.27 -4.42 17.79
N LYS A 168 3.82 -3.29 18.28
CA LYS A 168 3.03 -2.08 18.59
C LYS A 168 2.31 -1.54 17.36
N LYS A 169 2.99 -1.49 16.20
CA LYS A 169 2.40 -1.03 14.94
C LYS A 169 1.35 -2.00 14.43
N THR A 170 1.55 -3.30 14.60
CA THR A 170 0.57 -4.34 14.26
C THR A 170 -0.72 -4.16 15.06
N ILE A 171 -0.61 -3.96 16.38
CA ILE A 171 -1.76 -3.72 17.27
C ILE A 171 -2.52 -2.46 16.83
N VAL A 172 -1.82 -1.33 16.67
CA VAL A 172 -2.43 -0.06 16.26
C VAL A 172 -3.12 -0.18 14.90
N SER A 173 -2.44 -0.81 13.92
CA SER A 173 -3.01 -1.04 12.58
C SER A 173 -4.27 -1.91 12.63
N THR A 174 -4.29 -2.96 13.46
CA THR A 174 -5.47 -3.83 13.63
C THR A 174 -6.64 -3.07 14.23
N ILE A 175 -6.39 -2.27 15.28
CA ILE A 175 -7.43 -1.44 15.91
C ILE A 175 -8.00 -0.43 14.92
N ILE A 176 -7.14 0.28 14.17
CA ILE A 176 -7.60 1.26 13.16
C ILE A 176 -8.45 0.58 12.09
N ARG A 177 -8.05 -0.60 11.60
CA ARG A 177 -8.84 -1.34 10.60
C ARG A 177 -10.20 -1.75 11.13
N LEU A 178 -10.29 -2.25 12.36
CA LEU A 178 -11.56 -2.60 13.00
C LEU A 178 -12.43 -1.36 13.19
N PHE A 179 -11.85 -0.26 13.66
CA PHE A 179 -12.58 1.01 13.82
C PHE A 179 -13.15 1.52 12.49
N VAL A 180 -12.35 1.51 11.42
CA VAL A 180 -12.81 1.90 10.08
C VAL A 180 -13.90 0.96 9.57
N LEU A 181 -13.77 -0.36 9.81
CA LEU A 181 -14.78 -1.34 9.45
C LEU A 181 -16.09 -1.08 10.17
N PHE A 182 -16.06 -0.85 11.49
CA PHE A 182 -17.27 -0.57 12.27
C PHE A 182 -17.90 0.76 11.88
N LEU A 183 -17.11 1.80 11.68
CA LEU A 183 -17.60 3.08 11.16
C LEU A 183 -18.31 2.91 9.81
N PHE A 184 -17.77 2.06 8.93
CA PHE A 184 -18.39 1.73 7.65
C PHE A 184 -19.71 0.96 7.84
N ILE A 185 -19.73 -0.05 8.71
CA ILE A 185 -20.93 -0.84 9.04
C ILE A 185 -22.01 0.06 9.64
N ASP A 186 -21.65 0.91 10.61
CA ASP A 186 -22.57 1.84 11.24
C ASP A 186 -23.15 2.85 10.25
N THR A 187 -22.31 3.36 9.35
CA THR A 187 -22.74 4.22 8.26
C THR A 187 -23.74 3.50 7.35
N CYS A 188 -23.47 2.26 6.98
CA CYS A 188 -24.40 1.43 6.22
C CYS A 188 -25.70 1.19 6.99
N ILE A 189 -25.64 0.81 8.26
CA ILE A 189 -26.83 0.63 9.11
C ILE A 189 -27.63 1.93 9.20
N PHE A 190 -26.95 3.06 9.43
CA PHE A 190 -27.61 4.36 9.49
C PHE A 190 -28.33 4.71 8.17
N PHE A 191 -27.68 4.53 7.03
CA PHE A 191 -28.25 4.89 5.73
C PHE A 191 -29.29 3.90 5.22
N PHE A 192 -29.13 2.59 5.46
CA PHE A 192 -30.04 1.58 4.92
C PHE A 192 -31.15 1.16 5.89
N PHE A 193 -30.89 1.24 7.19
CA PHE A 193 -31.79 0.78 8.25
C PHE A 193 -32.13 1.90 9.24
N SER A 194 -32.24 3.14 8.78
CA SER A 194 -32.49 4.31 9.64
C SER A 194 -33.77 4.22 10.49
N HIS A 195 -34.61 3.23 10.27
CA HIS A 195 -35.81 2.95 11.09
C HIS A 195 -35.52 2.75 12.60
N PRO A 196 -34.44 2.07 13.01
CA PRO A 196 -34.14 1.92 14.45
C PRO A 196 -33.83 3.24 15.14
N TYR A 197 -33.35 4.23 14.39
CA TYR A 197 -32.82 5.47 14.98
C TYR A 197 -33.77 6.67 14.83
N GLY A 198 -34.79 6.58 13.98
CA GLY A 198 -35.85 7.60 13.84
C GLY A 198 -35.37 9.00 13.39
N ILE A 199 -34.12 9.11 12.92
CA ILE A 199 -33.48 10.42 12.67
C ILE A 199 -33.62 10.84 11.21
N TYR A 200 -33.57 9.89 10.27
CA TYR A 200 -33.67 10.18 8.84
C TYR A 200 -34.20 8.96 8.06
N GLN A 201 -35.20 9.19 7.19
CA GLN A 201 -35.73 8.14 6.32
C GLN A 201 -35.28 8.40 4.89
N LEU A 202 -34.42 7.51 4.38
CA LEU A 202 -34.04 7.55 2.97
C LEU A 202 -35.20 7.08 2.09
N SER A 203 -35.50 7.85 1.05
CA SER A 203 -36.45 7.43 0.02
C SER A 203 -35.93 6.17 -0.71
N LYS A 204 -36.84 5.42 -1.34
CA LYS A 204 -36.48 4.26 -2.16
C LYS A 204 -35.43 4.62 -3.22
N GLN A 205 -35.58 5.79 -3.85
CA GLN A 205 -34.63 6.31 -4.84
C GLN A 205 -33.24 6.54 -4.26
N GLN A 206 -33.15 7.16 -3.08
CA GLN A 206 -31.85 7.40 -2.41
C GLN A 206 -31.15 6.10 -2.04
N ARG A 207 -31.91 5.09 -1.56
CA ARG A 207 -31.32 3.75 -1.26
C ARG A 207 -30.79 3.09 -2.52
N CYS A 208 -31.52 3.09 -3.62
CA CYS A 208 -31.07 2.53 -4.90
C CYS A 208 -29.80 3.22 -5.40
N VAL A 209 -29.71 4.54 -5.31
CA VAL A 209 -28.51 5.30 -5.72
C VAL A 209 -27.32 4.97 -4.83
N LEU A 210 -27.51 4.94 -3.51
CA LEU A 210 -26.42 4.58 -2.58
C LEU A 210 -25.92 3.15 -2.83
N LEU A 211 -26.81 2.18 -3.02
CA LEU A 211 -26.43 0.82 -3.39
C LEU A 211 -25.62 0.79 -4.70
N GLY A 212 -26.06 1.59 -5.69
CA GLY A 212 -25.33 1.72 -6.95
C GLY A 212 -23.93 2.31 -6.78
N LEU A 213 -23.78 3.36 -5.96
CA LEU A 213 -22.47 3.97 -5.66
C LEU A 213 -21.55 3.02 -4.90
N PHE A 214 -22.07 2.28 -3.91
CA PHE A 214 -21.29 1.26 -3.19
C PHE A 214 -20.89 0.09 -4.10
N GLY A 215 -21.82 -0.39 -4.94
CA GLY A 215 -21.51 -1.43 -5.93
C GLY A 215 -20.43 -0.99 -6.91
N LEU A 216 -20.49 0.27 -7.36
CA LEU A 216 -19.48 0.85 -8.23
C LEU A 216 -18.11 0.94 -7.53
N LEU A 217 -18.07 1.43 -6.28
CA LEU A 217 -16.84 1.47 -5.49
C LEU A 217 -16.25 0.07 -5.34
N PHE A 218 -17.06 -0.93 -4.98
CA PHE A 218 -16.62 -2.31 -4.86
C PHE A 218 -16.02 -2.84 -6.16
N MET A 219 -16.66 -2.59 -7.29
CA MET A 219 -16.16 -3.06 -8.60
C MET A 219 -14.82 -2.45 -8.97
N ILE A 220 -14.65 -1.15 -8.79
CA ILE A 220 -13.38 -0.47 -9.12
C ILE A 220 -12.26 -0.80 -8.14
N GLU A 221 -12.56 -1.21 -6.88
CA GLU A 221 -11.56 -1.59 -5.89
C GLU A 221 -11.13 -3.06 -5.96
N LEU A 222 -11.81 -3.90 -6.75
CA LEU A 222 -11.45 -5.32 -6.86
C LEU A 222 -9.96 -5.58 -7.10
N PRO A 223 -9.23 -4.84 -7.98
CA PRO A 223 -7.80 -5.07 -8.19
C PRO A 223 -6.95 -4.83 -6.92
N MET A 224 -7.39 -3.93 -6.04
CA MET A 224 -6.68 -3.60 -4.79
C MET A 224 -6.97 -4.58 -3.64
N THR A 225 -7.95 -5.47 -3.79
CA THR A 225 -8.24 -6.52 -2.79
C THR A 225 -7.24 -7.66 -2.80
N MET A 226 -6.45 -7.80 -3.87
CA MET A 226 -5.41 -8.83 -3.99
C MET A 226 -4.32 -8.64 -2.92
N ASN A 227 -3.58 -9.71 -2.60
CA ASN A 227 -2.50 -9.64 -1.61
C ASN A 227 -1.31 -8.79 -2.07
N TYR A 228 -1.12 -8.70 -3.37
CA TYR A 228 -0.09 -7.90 -4.04
C TYR A 228 -0.72 -6.67 -4.72
N ILE A 229 0.11 -5.76 -5.19
CA ILE A 229 -0.29 -4.68 -6.09
C ILE A 229 0.20 -5.05 -7.49
N PRO A 230 -0.69 -4.99 -8.52
CA PRO A 230 -0.26 -5.19 -9.90
C PRO A 230 0.91 -4.24 -10.23
N LYS A 231 1.93 -4.75 -10.93
CA LYS A 231 3.08 -3.92 -11.36
C LYS A 231 2.56 -2.74 -12.17
N GLY A 232 2.66 -1.52 -11.61
CA GLY A 232 2.39 -0.28 -12.31
C GLY A 232 3.69 0.35 -12.79
N TYR A 233 3.70 0.97 -13.98
CA TYR A 233 4.90 1.59 -14.53
C TYR A 233 5.53 2.63 -13.57
N ASP A 234 4.69 3.46 -12.93
CA ASP A 234 5.13 4.53 -12.04
C ASP A 234 5.03 4.15 -10.55
N LEU A 235 4.59 2.92 -10.23
CA LEU A 235 4.30 2.50 -8.85
C LEU A 235 5.51 2.63 -7.94
N ARG A 236 6.67 2.16 -8.40
CA ARG A 236 7.92 2.21 -7.66
C ARG A 236 8.33 3.64 -7.34
N PHE A 237 8.23 4.54 -8.32
CA PHE A 237 8.49 5.98 -8.14
C PHE A 237 7.60 6.57 -7.04
N HIS A 238 6.30 6.25 -7.04
CA HIS A 238 5.38 6.78 -6.04
C HIS A 238 5.55 6.12 -4.66
N TYR A 239 5.96 4.87 -4.60
CA TYR A 239 6.35 4.22 -3.35
C TYR A 239 7.53 4.94 -2.69
N TYR A 240 8.56 5.24 -3.46
CA TYR A 240 9.70 6.02 -2.98
C TYR A 240 9.30 7.38 -2.46
N ARG A 241 8.41 8.08 -3.16
CA ARG A 241 7.88 9.38 -2.70
C ARG A 241 7.13 9.27 -1.38
N ILE A 242 6.24 8.28 -1.24
CA ILE A 242 5.50 8.06 0.02
C ILE A 242 6.47 7.76 1.16
N TYR A 243 7.44 6.89 0.93
CA TYR A 243 8.47 6.54 1.90
C TYR A 243 9.29 7.75 2.32
N SER A 244 9.84 8.50 1.36
CA SER A 244 10.65 9.68 1.64
C SER A 244 9.87 10.83 2.32
N ILE A 245 8.59 10.99 2.01
CA ILE A 245 7.73 11.92 2.76
C ILE A 245 7.56 11.43 4.20
N ALA A 246 7.36 10.13 4.39
CA ALA A 246 7.17 9.55 5.72
C ALA A 246 8.43 9.67 6.59
N THR A 247 9.62 9.41 6.03
CA THR A 247 10.90 9.58 6.74
C THR A 247 11.13 11.05 7.07
N GLY A 248 10.94 11.96 6.12
CA GLY A 248 11.05 13.40 6.39
C GLY A 248 10.10 13.88 7.50
N LEU A 249 8.86 13.35 7.55
CA LEU A 249 7.94 13.68 8.66
C LEU A 249 8.42 13.12 10.01
N GLN A 250 9.05 11.94 10.02
CA GLN A 250 9.63 11.35 11.24
C GLN A 250 10.82 12.16 11.74
N ASP A 251 11.58 12.79 10.85
CA ASP A 251 12.69 13.70 11.14
C ASP A 251 12.24 15.13 11.47
N GLY A 252 10.91 15.37 11.52
CA GLY A 252 10.34 16.68 11.85
C GLY A 252 10.35 17.68 10.69
N ILE A 253 10.61 17.24 9.46
CA ILE A 253 10.65 18.11 8.27
C ILE A 253 9.22 18.24 7.70
N PHE A 254 8.72 19.46 7.60
CA PHE A 254 7.44 19.75 6.93
C PHE A 254 7.46 21.17 6.34
N PRO A 255 7.08 21.36 5.08
CA PRO A 255 6.81 20.34 4.05
C PRO A 255 8.10 19.69 3.52
N VAL A 256 8.02 18.38 3.18
CA VAL A 256 9.15 17.60 2.64
C VAL A 256 9.32 17.92 1.15
N LYS A 257 10.06 18.96 0.81
CA LYS A 257 10.27 19.42 -0.58
C LYS A 257 11.42 18.68 -1.26
N ILE A 258 12.48 18.44 -0.51
CA ILE A 258 13.60 17.60 -0.94
C ILE A 258 13.44 16.27 -0.23
N GLN A 259 13.38 15.21 -0.98
CA GLN A 259 13.21 13.85 -0.48
C GLN A 259 14.59 13.23 -0.27
N PRO A 260 15.05 13.04 0.98
CA PRO A 260 16.45 12.74 1.28
C PRO A 260 16.87 11.34 0.83
N GLU A 261 15.96 10.38 0.80
CA GLU A 261 16.23 8.97 0.51
C GLU A 261 16.60 8.68 -0.96
N TRP A 262 16.50 9.69 -1.84
CA TRP A 262 16.82 9.53 -3.24
C TRP A 262 18.30 9.76 -3.51
N LEU A 263 18.79 9.14 -4.61
CA LEU A 263 20.13 9.36 -5.15
C LEU A 263 21.22 9.09 -4.09
N ALA A 264 21.11 7.95 -3.39
CA ALA A 264 22.07 7.56 -2.35
C ALA A 264 22.24 8.59 -1.21
N GLY A 265 21.15 9.28 -0.84
CA GLY A 265 21.15 10.27 0.24
C GLY A 265 21.46 11.71 -0.19
N TYR A 266 21.76 11.95 -1.48
CA TYR A 266 21.91 13.32 -1.98
C TYR A 266 20.59 14.08 -2.04
N GLY A 267 19.48 13.36 -2.05
CA GLY A 267 18.15 13.94 -2.08
C GLY A 267 17.67 14.28 -3.49
N TYR A 268 16.35 14.34 -3.64
CA TYR A 268 15.69 14.72 -4.89
C TYR A 268 14.56 15.71 -4.63
N ALA A 269 14.59 16.84 -5.33
CA ALA A 269 13.64 17.93 -5.15
C ALA A 269 12.27 17.66 -5.81
N THR A 270 11.79 16.41 -5.76
CA THR A 270 10.52 16.01 -6.38
C THR A 270 9.34 16.82 -5.85
N GLY A 271 9.30 17.13 -4.55
CA GLY A 271 8.23 17.90 -3.92
C GLY A 271 8.16 19.37 -4.35
N VAL A 272 9.17 19.87 -5.11
CA VAL A 272 9.14 21.20 -5.70
C VAL A 272 8.41 21.21 -7.04
N PHE A 273 8.64 20.17 -7.86
CA PHE A 273 8.15 20.11 -9.25
C PHE A 273 6.89 19.26 -9.41
N TYR A 274 6.64 18.34 -8.49
CA TYR A 274 5.52 17.39 -8.57
C TYR A 274 4.64 17.51 -7.32
N GLY A 275 3.35 17.75 -7.50
CA GLY A 275 2.40 17.89 -6.39
C GLY A 275 2.39 16.65 -5.48
N ASP A 276 2.58 16.85 -4.19
CA ASP A 276 2.69 15.80 -3.19
C ASP A 276 1.64 15.87 -2.07
N VAL A 277 0.76 16.88 -2.10
CA VAL A 277 -0.23 17.12 -1.04
C VAL A 277 -1.03 15.87 -0.69
N PHE A 278 -1.51 15.14 -1.69
CA PHE A 278 -2.28 13.92 -1.46
C PHE A 278 -1.41 12.75 -0.97
N LEU A 279 -0.10 12.76 -1.24
CA LEU A 279 0.82 11.71 -0.79
C LEU A 279 1.16 11.78 0.69
N TYR A 280 0.90 12.91 1.35
CA TYR A 280 1.00 12.99 2.81
C TYR A 280 0.02 12.03 3.50
N PHE A 281 -1.15 11.79 2.91
CA PHE A 281 -2.11 10.84 3.47
C PHE A 281 -1.53 9.42 3.59
N PRO A 282 -1.07 8.76 2.54
CA PRO A 282 -0.43 7.44 2.67
C PRO A 282 0.90 7.49 3.44
N ALA A 283 1.65 8.59 3.40
CA ALA A 283 2.86 8.75 4.20
C ALA A 283 2.57 8.73 5.71
N ILE A 284 1.52 9.42 6.15
CA ILE A 284 1.08 9.39 7.55
C ILE A 284 0.63 7.97 7.94
N LEU A 285 -0.10 7.26 7.08
CA LEU A 285 -0.47 5.86 7.34
C LEU A 285 0.77 4.98 7.51
N TYR A 286 1.81 5.19 6.70
CA TYR A 286 3.06 4.48 6.83
C TYR A 286 3.78 4.80 8.17
N VAL A 287 3.81 6.07 8.59
CA VAL A 287 4.33 6.48 9.92
C VAL A 287 3.55 5.78 11.04
N LEU A 288 2.22 5.68 10.91
CA LEU A 288 1.36 4.97 11.88
C LEU A 288 1.56 3.44 11.90
N GLY A 289 2.36 2.89 10.99
CA GLY A 289 2.74 1.47 10.99
C GLY A 289 2.08 0.60 9.93
N PHE A 290 1.33 1.17 9.00
CA PHE A 290 0.88 0.43 7.82
C PHE A 290 2.09 0.06 6.96
N SER A 291 2.01 -1.06 6.24
CA SER A 291 2.98 -1.33 5.18
C SER A 291 2.81 -0.34 4.03
N LEU A 292 3.86 -0.10 3.27
CA LEU A 292 3.83 0.81 2.13
C LEU A 292 2.74 0.43 1.12
N SER A 293 2.61 -0.88 0.83
CA SER A 293 1.55 -1.41 -0.01
C SER A 293 0.15 -1.15 0.54
N SER A 294 -0.07 -1.33 1.85
CA SER A 294 -1.37 -1.06 2.48
C SER A 294 -1.69 0.42 2.50
N ALA A 295 -0.70 1.28 2.74
CA ALA A 295 -0.86 2.73 2.70
C ALA A 295 -1.25 3.21 1.29
N TYR A 296 -0.58 2.68 0.25
CA TYR A 296 -0.91 2.99 -1.14
C TYR A 296 -2.31 2.50 -1.54
N LYS A 297 -2.69 1.27 -1.18
CA LYS A 297 -4.04 0.75 -1.44
C LYS A 297 -5.12 1.60 -0.78
N THR A 298 -4.89 2.01 0.46
CA THR A 298 -5.80 2.90 1.19
C THR A 298 -5.89 4.27 0.51
N TYR A 299 -4.77 4.76 -0.04
CA TYR A 299 -4.76 5.98 -0.82
C TYR A 299 -5.58 5.86 -2.12
N VAL A 300 -5.45 4.76 -2.87
CA VAL A 300 -6.25 4.51 -4.07
C VAL A 300 -7.74 4.46 -3.72
N LEU A 301 -8.10 3.75 -2.65
CA LEU A 301 -9.48 3.72 -2.14
C LEU A 301 -10.01 5.13 -1.82
N PHE A 302 -9.21 5.94 -1.13
CA PHE A 302 -9.56 7.33 -0.81
C PHE A 302 -9.85 8.17 -2.07
N ILE A 303 -8.96 8.11 -3.07
CA ILE A 303 -9.15 8.83 -4.33
C ILE A 303 -10.35 8.29 -5.11
N ASN A 304 -10.62 6.99 -5.09
CA ASN A 304 -11.79 6.40 -5.73
C ASN A 304 -13.09 6.86 -5.07
N ILE A 305 -13.14 6.93 -3.74
CA ILE A 305 -14.27 7.50 -3.01
C ILE A 305 -14.49 8.95 -3.40
N LEU A 306 -13.44 9.78 -3.39
CA LEU A 306 -13.53 11.18 -3.82
C LEU A 306 -14.02 11.30 -5.26
N THR A 307 -13.54 10.47 -6.17
CA THR A 307 -13.96 10.48 -7.57
C THR A 307 -15.46 10.17 -7.70
N ILE A 308 -15.95 9.15 -7.01
CA ILE A 308 -17.36 8.76 -7.02
C ILE A 308 -18.23 9.88 -6.45
N LEU A 309 -17.87 10.44 -5.31
CA LEU A 309 -18.65 11.49 -4.66
C LEU A 309 -18.70 12.76 -5.51
N ASN A 310 -17.56 13.21 -6.01
CA ASN A 310 -17.45 14.41 -6.82
C ASN A 310 -18.21 14.27 -8.16
N SER A 311 -17.99 13.14 -8.86
CA SER A 311 -18.67 12.90 -10.13
C SER A 311 -20.18 12.75 -9.95
N TYR A 312 -20.64 12.02 -8.91
CA TYR A 312 -22.05 11.91 -8.63
C TYR A 312 -22.70 13.27 -8.33
N TYR A 313 -22.06 14.07 -7.48
CA TYR A 313 -22.54 15.42 -7.17
C TYR A 313 -22.69 16.27 -8.45
N CYS A 314 -21.64 16.30 -9.28
CA CYS A 314 -21.60 17.11 -10.49
C CYS A 314 -22.63 16.63 -11.54
N PHE A 315 -22.65 15.34 -11.86
CA PHE A 315 -23.56 14.81 -12.87
C PHE A 315 -25.01 14.85 -12.44
N ARG A 316 -25.30 14.62 -11.15
CA ARG A 316 -26.64 14.80 -10.61
C ARG A 316 -27.11 16.26 -10.73
N LYS A 317 -26.22 17.22 -10.49
CA LYS A 317 -26.56 18.65 -10.58
C LYS A 317 -26.81 19.07 -12.02
N ILE A 318 -26.02 18.60 -12.97
CA ILE A 318 -26.17 18.86 -14.40
C ILE A 318 -27.47 18.21 -14.94
N SER A 319 -27.66 16.93 -14.67
CA SER A 319 -28.79 16.15 -15.22
C SER A 319 -30.12 16.37 -14.48
N ARG A 320 -30.07 16.96 -13.28
CA ARG A 320 -31.23 17.11 -12.37
C ARG A 320 -31.92 15.79 -12.01
N SER A 321 -31.26 14.65 -12.28
CA SER A 321 -31.81 13.32 -12.03
C SER A 321 -30.79 12.45 -11.24
N PRO A 322 -31.20 11.83 -10.11
CA PRO A 322 -30.32 10.98 -9.34
C PRO A 322 -29.85 9.74 -10.10
N TYR A 323 -30.68 9.16 -10.97
CA TYR A 323 -30.33 7.99 -11.76
C TYR A 323 -29.38 8.32 -12.92
N LEU A 324 -29.57 9.44 -13.59
CA LEU A 324 -28.65 9.92 -14.62
C LEU A 324 -27.30 10.34 -13.99
N GLY A 325 -27.35 10.94 -12.78
CA GLY A 325 -26.16 11.22 -12.00
C GLY A 325 -25.36 9.95 -11.69
N LEU A 326 -26.05 8.87 -11.27
CA LEU A 326 -25.41 7.57 -11.04
C LEU A 326 -24.82 6.96 -12.32
N ALA A 327 -25.58 6.99 -13.42
CA ALA A 327 -25.11 6.46 -14.71
C ALA A 327 -23.88 7.24 -15.22
N GLY A 328 -23.88 8.57 -15.17
CA GLY A 328 -22.73 9.40 -15.53
C GLY A 328 -21.53 9.13 -14.65
N THR A 329 -21.74 8.92 -13.34
CA THR A 329 -20.67 8.52 -12.41
C THR A 329 -20.07 7.17 -12.79
N ALA A 330 -20.91 6.18 -13.13
CA ALA A 330 -20.43 4.86 -13.53
C ALA A 330 -19.58 4.94 -14.81
N ILE A 331 -20.06 5.63 -15.84
CA ILE A 331 -19.33 5.82 -17.10
C ILE A 331 -17.99 6.52 -16.85
N TYR A 332 -17.98 7.56 -16.02
CA TYR A 332 -16.76 8.32 -15.72
C TYR A 332 -15.75 7.50 -14.94
N THR A 333 -16.18 6.86 -13.85
CA THR A 333 -15.28 6.13 -12.95
C THR A 333 -14.75 4.83 -13.56
N MET A 334 -15.53 4.18 -14.41
CA MET A 334 -15.14 2.96 -15.13
C MET A 334 -14.54 3.24 -16.52
N SER A 335 -14.27 4.51 -16.86
CA SER A 335 -13.62 4.83 -18.13
C SER A 335 -12.25 4.13 -18.24
N LEU A 336 -11.97 3.55 -19.41
CA LEU A 336 -10.72 2.81 -19.64
C LEU A 336 -9.48 3.65 -19.32
N HIS A 337 -9.49 4.91 -19.71
CA HIS A 337 -8.37 5.82 -19.45
C HIS A 337 -8.07 5.96 -17.95
N ARG A 338 -9.11 6.08 -17.12
CA ARG A 338 -8.96 6.17 -15.67
C ARG A 338 -8.49 4.86 -15.05
N LEU A 339 -9.06 3.73 -15.47
CA LEU A 339 -8.64 2.42 -14.98
C LEU A 339 -7.18 2.13 -15.33
N VAL A 340 -6.75 2.42 -16.56
CA VAL A 340 -5.35 2.29 -16.98
C VAL A 340 -4.45 3.22 -16.17
N ALA A 341 -4.83 4.48 -15.95
CA ALA A 341 -4.05 5.42 -15.14
C ALA A 341 -3.88 4.95 -13.70
N THR A 342 -4.93 4.34 -13.11
CA THR A 342 -4.92 3.90 -11.71
C THR A 342 -4.18 2.57 -11.53
N TYR A 343 -4.47 1.55 -12.36
CA TYR A 343 -4.08 0.17 -12.08
C TYR A 343 -2.92 -0.33 -12.94
N THR A 344 -2.79 0.15 -14.18
CA THR A 344 -1.70 -0.27 -15.08
C THR A 344 -0.50 0.65 -14.98
N ARG A 345 -0.76 1.97 -14.98
CA ARG A 345 0.33 2.96 -14.92
C ARG A 345 0.71 3.33 -13.49
N ALA A 346 -0.24 3.26 -12.56
CA ALA A 346 -0.10 3.82 -11.21
C ALA A 346 0.27 5.32 -11.22
N ALA A 347 -0.29 6.06 -12.19
CA ALA A 347 0.02 7.47 -12.43
C ALA A 347 -0.71 8.36 -11.42
N VAL A 348 -0.17 8.47 -10.20
CA VAL A 348 -0.78 9.13 -9.03
C VAL A 348 -1.29 10.53 -9.35
N GLY A 349 -0.49 11.36 -10.01
CA GLY A 349 -0.89 12.72 -10.38
C GLY A 349 -2.09 12.75 -11.32
N ALA A 350 -2.14 11.82 -12.30
CA ALA A 350 -3.22 11.74 -13.27
C ALA A 350 -4.54 11.29 -12.63
N PHE A 351 -4.58 10.14 -11.97
CA PHE A 351 -5.85 9.64 -11.42
C PHE A 351 -6.35 10.46 -10.22
N SER A 352 -5.47 11.12 -9.48
CA SER A 352 -5.87 12.07 -8.42
C SER A 352 -6.45 13.36 -9.02
N GLY A 353 -5.85 13.89 -10.08
CA GLY A 353 -6.39 15.05 -10.80
C GLY A 353 -7.77 14.76 -11.41
N MET A 354 -7.96 13.55 -11.95
CA MET A 354 -9.25 13.12 -12.48
C MET A 354 -10.37 13.12 -11.43
N ALA A 355 -10.08 12.98 -10.15
CA ALA A 355 -11.10 13.06 -9.10
C ALA A 355 -11.80 14.43 -9.04
N PHE A 356 -11.14 15.48 -9.52
CA PHE A 356 -11.65 16.86 -9.50
C PHE A 356 -12.13 17.38 -10.86
N LEU A 357 -11.84 16.68 -11.95
CA LEU A 357 -12.25 17.08 -13.29
C LEU A 357 -13.76 17.28 -13.44
N PRO A 358 -14.66 16.50 -12.80
CA PRO A 358 -16.08 16.74 -12.84
C PRO A 358 -16.50 18.13 -12.33
N PHE A 359 -15.77 18.72 -11.37
CA PHE A 359 -16.05 20.08 -10.91
C PHE A 359 -15.73 21.14 -11.98
N VAL A 360 -14.68 20.92 -12.78
CA VAL A 360 -14.37 21.81 -13.92
C VAL A 360 -15.51 21.77 -14.92
N ILE A 361 -16.03 20.59 -15.25
CA ILE A 361 -17.18 20.42 -16.14
C ILE A 361 -18.41 21.12 -15.58
N LEU A 362 -18.70 20.95 -14.29
CA LEU A 362 -19.82 21.61 -13.63
C LEU A 362 -19.66 23.14 -13.62
N GLY A 363 -18.43 23.63 -13.40
CA GLY A 363 -18.13 25.07 -13.45
C GLY A 363 -18.42 25.65 -14.83
N LEU A 364 -17.91 25.00 -15.88
CA LEU A 364 -18.19 25.40 -17.27
C LEU A 364 -19.69 25.33 -17.57
N TRP A 365 -20.36 24.25 -17.18
CA TRP A 365 -21.82 24.14 -17.36
C TRP A 365 -22.57 25.32 -16.72
N ASN A 366 -22.24 25.68 -15.50
CA ASN A 366 -22.89 26.80 -14.81
C ASN A 366 -22.61 28.14 -15.50
N MET A 367 -21.45 28.34 -16.13
CA MET A 367 -21.14 29.57 -16.89
C MET A 367 -21.98 29.73 -18.15
N PHE A 368 -22.31 28.59 -18.81
CA PHE A 368 -23.07 28.62 -20.08
C PHE A 368 -24.56 28.31 -19.93
N SER A 369 -25.02 27.95 -18.74
CA SER A 369 -26.43 27.60 -18.47
C SER A 369 -27.22 28.72 -17.79
N CYS A 370 -26.67 29.96 -17.71
CA CYS A 370 -27.33 31.15 -17.20
C CYS A 370 -28.24 31.76 -18.26
#